data_58fc56b0d720c44c82a4e14913e49c37
#
_entry.id   58fc56b0d720c44c82a4e14913e49c37
#
_cell.length_a   1.000
_cell.length_b   1.000
_cell.length_c   1.000
_cell.angle_alpha   90.00
_cell.angle_beta   90.00
_cell.angle_gamma   90.00
#
_symmetry.space_group_name_H-M   'P 1'
#
loop_
_entity.id
_entity.type
_entity.pdbx_description
1 polymer ?
#
loop_
_entity_poly.entity_id
_entity_poly.type
_entity_poly.pdbx_seq_one_letter_code
_entity_poly.pdbx_strand_id
1 'polypeptide(L)'
;MMKRLSFIVLAWLTAAWMPPANVIAQQPGSGEAYTVIANPGENAATEIRLNWHTDIGTGDAWITYTLKSDENWDQAVTLRAEQELCTVYDGIYSKRANGEDFHEDVQFLRNTIALKGLQPDTEYMYSFSNEAPTEDVRYFKTASQSGNWHMGIISDIHVYAPLPGRQAAAMAMIRQLEEQHTRPLDMMLHVGDLSAWGVSYSFWPTLYAEEAFRKYVWAGVNGNHDHMTREYGASNEFFRNVNNFPSNGYPGEIGVSYHFTYDNALFIMLNNEHMKTPEELEKAQAWTREVIRDNPATFVIVVAHYQWFIGDDGRSSQYGRWKELFDECGVDLAISGNNHIYVRTNAVYADKETDGSQGTVYIQTPSSDNGRGRTFGDLLHNQDLIRFRWTEGSQTVGALLLNADPKHLTLTLYDRHGQAIDQVSVLAKR
;
A
#
# COMPACT_ATOMS: atom_id res chain seq x y z
N MET A 1 48.35 -56.77 25.09
CA MET A 1 46.92 -56.35 24.97
C MET A 1 46.86 -54.85 25.24
N MET A 2 47.08 -54.04 24.19
CA MET A 2 47.12 -52.57 24.28
C MET A 2 45.75 -51.99 23.95
N LYS A 3 45.14 -51.28 24.91
CA LYS A 3 43.92 -50.50 24.70
C LYS A 3 44.25 -49.17 24.06
N ARG A 4 43.73 -48.90 22.86
CA ARG A 4 43.78 -47.60 22.22
C ARG A 4 42.73 -46.68 22.85
N LEU A 5 43.15 -45.58 23.43
CA LEU A 5 42.29 -44.46 23.80
C LEU A 5 42.09 -43.59 22.54
N SER A 6 40.86 -43.43 22.13
CA SER A 6 40.46 -42.43 21.10
C SER A 6 40.12 -41.15 21.81
N PHE A 7 40.86 -40.07 21.53
CA PHE A 7 40.52 -38.70 21.93
C PHE A 7 39.51 -38.13 20.96
N ILE A 8 38.31 -37.81 21.42
CA ILE A 8 37.34 -37.01 20.67
C ILE A 8 37.64 -35.55 20.95
N VAL A 9 38.13 -34.84 19.94
CA VAL A 9 38.28 -33.38 20.01
C VAL A 9 36.93 -32.76 19.70
N LEU A 10 36.31 -32.22 20.73
CA LEU A 10 35.10 -31.41 20.61
C LEU A 10 35.51 -30.01 20.18
N ALA A 11 35.31 -29.69 18.87
CA ALA A 11 35.48 -28.34 18.38
C ALA A 11 34.27 -27.48 18.84
N TRP A 12 34.53 -26.56 19.77
CA TRP A 12 33.58 -25.51 20.12
C TRP A 12 33.54 -24.49 18.97
N LEU A 13 32.49 -24.53 18.16
CA LEU A 13 32.13 -23.43 17.27
C LEU A 13 31.61 -22.27 18.13
N THR A 14 32.47 -21.33 18.45
CA THR A 14 32.03 -20.03 18.96
C THR A 14 31.33 -19.30 17.82
N ALA A 15 30.01 -19.39 17.77
CA ALA A 15 29.21 -18.47 17.00
C ALA A 15 29.50 -17.07 17.55
N ALA A 16 30.24 -16.28 16.79
CA ALA A 16 30.40 -14.87 17.07
C ALA A 16 29.00 -14.23 16.99
N TRP A 17 28.48 -13.85 18.14
CA TRP A 17 27.28 -13.06 18.26
C TRP A 17 27.59 -11.68 17.68
N MET A 18 27.25 -11.43 16.42
CA MET A 18 27.22 -10.08 15.89
C MET A 18 26.04 -9.38 16.56
N PRO A 19 26.26 -8.28 17.25
CA PRO A 19 25.14 -7.48 17.72
C PRO A 19 24.29 -7.11 16.48
N PRO A 20 22.96 -7.03 16.60
CA PRO A 20 22.14 -6.51 15.54
C PRO A 20 22.72 -5.15 15.16
N ALA A 21 23.00 -4.95 13.88
CA ALA A 21 23.38 -3.65 13.38
C ALA A 21 22.32 -2.69 13.93
N ASN A 22 22.73 -1.69 14.71
CA ASN A 22 21.86 -0.59 15.02
C ASN A 22 21.48 0.01 13.68
N VAL A 23 20.30 -0.30 13.20
CA VAL A 23 19.65 0.46 12.15
C VAL A 23 19.23 1.76 12.84
N ILE A 24 20.22 2.60 13.09
CA ILE A 24 20.00 4.02 13.26
C ILE A 24 19.42 4.40 11.91
N ALA A 25 18.17 4.82 11.86
CA ALA A 25 17.66 5.53 10.70
C ALA A 25 18.77 6.51 10.31
N GLN A 26 19.34 6.31 9.13
CA GLN A 26 20.43 7.13 8.65
C GLN A 26 19.86 8.54 8.64
N GLN A 27 20.26 9.39 9.58
CA GLN A 27 19.87 10.79 9.54
C GLN A 27 20.48 11.34 8.26
N PRO A 28 19.66 11.71 7.28
CA PRO A 28 20.17 12.27 6.04
C PRO A 28 20.98 13.52 6.38
N GLY A 29 22.00 13.79 5.59
CA GLY A 29 22.69 15.07 5.67
C GLY A 29 21.69 16.20 5.40
N SER A 30 21.91 17.39 6.01
CA SER A 30 21.00 18.54 5.87
C SER A 30 20.71 18.83 4.38
N GLY A 31 19.45 18.79 4.00
CA GLY A 31 18.96 19.06 2.66
C GLY A 31 18.65 17.85 1.78
N GLU A 32 19.02 16.64 2.20
CA GLU A 32 18.68 15.42 1.46
C GLU A 32 17.20 15.04 1.64
N ALA A 33 16.53 14.68 0.54
CA ALA A 33 15.15 14.23 0.57
C ALA A 33 15.04 12.73 0.91
N TYR A 34 14.22 12.40 1.89
CA TYR A 34 13.95 11.01 2.30
C TYR A 34 12.45 10.78 2.54
N THR A 35 12.03 9.56 2.81
CA THR A 35 10.60 9.17 2.89
C THR A 35 9.83 9.64 1.65
N VAL A 36 10.44 9.45 0.49
CA VAL A 36 9.90 9.93 -0.78
C VAL A 36 8.90 8.96 -1.33
N ILE A 37 7.70 9.47 -1.68
CA ILE A 37 6.68 8.71 -2.37
C ILE A 37 5.95 9.57 -3.40
N ALA A 38 5.60 8.96 -4.53
CA ALA A 38 4.67 9.51 -5.50
C ALA A 38 3.31 8.83 -5.33
N ASN A 39 2.26 9.62 -5.17
CA ASN A 39 0.88 9.17 -5.05
C ASN A 39 0.05 9.66 -6.26
N PRO A 40 -1.05 8.98 -6.64
CA PRO A 40 -1.95 9.50 -7.66
C PRO A 40 -2.62 10.80 -7.17
N GLY A 41 -2.90 11.72 -8.10
CA GLY A 41 -3.83 12.81 -7.88
C GLY A 41 -5.29 12.38 -8.06
N GLU A 42 -6.23 13.30 -7.99
CA GLU A 42 -7.66 13.00 -8.21
C GLU A 42 -7.92 12.39 -9.59
N ASN A 43 -7.17 12.85 -10.58
CA ASN A 43 -7.07 12.23 -11.90
C ASN A 43 -5.61 11.86 -12.18
N ALA A 44 -5.28 10.59 -12.07
CA ALA A 44 -3.91 10.09 -12.22
C ALA A 44 -3.33 10.29 -13.64
N ALA A 45 -4.16 10.61 -14.63
CA ALA A 45 -3.67 10.93 -15.98
C ALA A 45 -3.09 12.35 -16.07
N THR A 46 -3.48 13.27 -15.19
CA THR A 46 -3.12 14.68 -15.28
C THR A 46 -2.59 15.29 -13.98
N GLU A 47 -2.56 14.50 -12.90
CA GLU A 47 -2.07 14.94 -11.58
C GLU A 47 -1.29 13.84 -10.89
N ILE A 48 -0.11 14.17 -10.38
CA ILE A 48 0.70 13.36 -9.47
C ILE A 48 1.00 14.18 -8.23
N ARG A 49 0.98 13.55 -7.09
CA ARG A 49 1.24 14.16 -5.79
C ARG A 49 2.49 13.55 -5.18
N LEU A 50 3.36 14.38 -4.64
CA LEU A 50 4.61 13.94 -4.03
C LEU A 50 4.61 14.28 -2.55
N ASN A 51 5.18 13.39 -1.75
CA ASN A 51 5.56 13.61 -0.36
C ASN A 51 7.04 13.27 -0.19
N TRP A 52 7.75 14.09 0.55
CA TRP A 52 9.11 13.76 1.03
C TRP A 52 9.40 14.49 2.32
N HIS A 53 10.37 13.99 3.06
CA HIS A 53 10.84 14.61 4.29
C HIS A 53 12.24 15.19 4.10
N THR A 54 12.53 16.23 4.88
CA THR A 54 13.87 16.81 5.05
C THR A 54 14.11 17.12 6.52
N ASP A 55 15.36 17.29 6.90
CA ASP A 55 15.72 17.65 8.26
C ASP A 55 15.19 19.04 8.65
N ILE A 56 14.93 19.22 9.94
CA ILE A 56 14.65 20.55 10.51
C ILE A 56 15.84 21.48 10.25
N GLY A 57 15.55 22.70 9.82
CA GLY A 57 16.59 23.66 9.44
C GLY A 57 16.98 23.65 7.96
N THR A 58 16.47 22.69 7.17
CA THR A 58 16.49 22.78 5.70
C THR A 58 15.66 23.99 5.27
N GLY A 59 16.17 24.77 4.33
CA GLY A 59 15.46 25.90 3.75
C GLY A 59 14.19 25.51 2.99
N ASP A 60 13.71 26.38 2.12
CA ASP A 60 12.55 26.11 1.27
C ASP A 60 12.75 24.83 0.46
N ALA A 61 11.72 24.00 0.40
CA ALA A 61 11.70 22.77 -0.38
C ALA A 61 11.21 23.06 -1.80
N TRP A 62 11.90 22.53 -2.78
CA TRP A 62 11.64 22.76 -4.19
C TRP A 62 11.57 21.43 -4.95
N ILE A 63 10.89 21.43 -6.05
CA ILE A 63 10.92 20.39 -7.07
C ILE A 63 11.13 21.03 -8.44
N THR A 64 12.02 20.45 -9.22
CA THR A 64 12.15 20.72 -10.65
C THR A 64 11.78 19.46 -11.41
N TYR A 65 10.90 19.57 -12.40
CA TYR A 65 10.44 18.44 -13.20
C TYR A 65 10.27 18.81 -14.68
N THR A 66 10.40 17.81 -15.54
CA THR A 66 10.20 17.93 -16.97
C THR A 66 9.79 16.60 -17.58
N LEU A 67 9.51 16.56 -18.89
CA LEU A 67 9.32 15.32 -19.63
C LEU A 67 10.61 14.49 -19.59
N LYS A 68 10.51 13.17 -19.42
CA LYS A 68 11.68 12.28 -19.48
C LYS A 68 12.46 12.38 -20.79
N SER A 69 11.79 12.77 -21.88
CA SER A 69 12.42 13.01 -23.19
C SER A 69 13.21 14.33 -23.27
N ASP A 70 13.05 15.23 -22.32
CA ASP A 70 13.79 16.50 -22.21
C ASP A 70 15.05 16.33 -21.37
N GLU A 71 16.00 15.53 -21.86
CA GLU A 71 17.22 15.13 -21.13
C GLU A 71 18.08 16.31 -20.67
N ASN A 72 17.96 17.47 -21.31
CA ASN A 72 18.72 18.69 -20.98
C ASN A 72 17.98 19.61 -19.99
N TRP A 73 16.76 19.27 -19.56
CA TRP A 73 15.91 20.10 -18.70
C TRP A 73 15.55 21.48 -19.29
N ASP A 74 15.54 21.61 -20.64
CA ASP A 74 15.28 22.89 -21.34
C ASP A 74 13.85 23.39 -21.12
N GLN A 75 12.90 22.47 -20.83
CA GLN A 75 11.49 22.78 -20.57
C GLN A 75 11.11 22.55 -19.10
N ALA A 76 12.08 22.48 -18.23
CA ALA A 76 11.83 22.19 -16.82
C ALA A 76 10.99 23.26 -16.12
N VAL A 77 10.11 22.81 -15.26
CA VAL A 77 9.29 23.64 -14.38
C VAL A 77 9.77 23.45 -12.96
N THR A 78 10.04 24.56 -12.28
CA THR A 78 10.44 24.56 -10.87
C THR A 78 9.32 25.13 -10.01
N LEU A 79 8.94 24.40 -8.98
CA LEU A 79 7.87 24.77 -8.05
C LEU A 79 8.35 24.64 -6.61
N ARG A 80 7.85 25.54 -5.76
CA ARG A 80 8.06 25.45 -4.32
C ARG A 80 7.01 24.54 -3.71
N ALA A 81 7.43 23.64 -2.84
CA ALA A 81 6.54 22.75 -2.09
C ALA A 81 5.90 23.45 -0.89
N GLU A 82 4.76 22.95 -0.46
CA GLU A 82 4.23 23.21 0.87
C GLU A 82 5.09 22.48 1.89
N GLN A 83 5.39 23.14 3.01
CA GLN A 83 6.27 22.60 4.03
C GLN A 83 5.62 22.71 5.40
N GLU A 84 5.62 21.62 6.16
CA GLU A 84 5.04 21.50 7.49
C GLU A 84 6.05 20.89 8.46
N LEU A 85 6.22 21.49 9.64
CA LEU A 85 6.98 20.88 10.72
C LEU A 85 6.14 19.79 11.38
N CYS A 86 6.61 18.55 11.30
CA CYS A 86 6.00 17.42 11.96
C CYS A 86 6.82 17.01 13.19
N THR A 87 6.13 16.68 14.26
CA THR A 87 6.70 15.97 15.41
C THR A 87 5.92 14.69 15.55
N VAL A 88 6.61 13.57 15.43
CA VAL A 88 6.04 12.24 15.51
C VAL A 88 6.77 11.43 16.57
N TYR A 89 6.13 10.37 17.00
CA TYR A 89 6.72 9.43 17.93
C TYR A 89 7.43 8.32 17.16
N ASP A 90 8.62 7.94 17.60
CA ASP A 90 9.31 6.73 17.15
C ASP A 90 9.47 5.78 18.34
N GLY A 91 8.57 4.80 18.41
CA GLY A 91 8.56 3.79 19.44
C GLY A 91 8.70 2.41 18.82
N ILE A 92 9.82 1.75 19.08
CA ILE A 92 9.96 0.34 18.79
C ILE A 92 9.22 -0.42 19.89
N TYR A 93 8.27 -1.26 19.52
CA TYR A 93 7.51 -2.11 20.44
C TYR A 93 8.36 -3.24 21.07
N SER A 94 9.66 -3.11 21.01
CA SER A 94 10.61 -3.97 21.69
C SER A 94 11.17 -3.24 22.89
N LYS A 95 10.97 -3.82 24.04
CA LYS A 95 11.69 -3.40 25.24
C LYS A 95 13.18 -3.43 24.96
N ARG A 96 13.91 -2.40 25.39
CA ARG A 96 15.37 -2.46 25.46
C ARG A 96 15.80 -3.71 26.25
N ALA A 97 17.03 -4.15 26.08
CA ALA A 97 17.57 -5.29 26.82
C ALA A 97 17.44 -5.17 28.36
N ASN A 98 17.32 -3.94 28.88
CA ASN A 98 17.04 -3.64 30.28
C ASN A 98 15.55 -3.65 30.66
N GLY A 99 14.64 -3.93 29.73
CA GLY A 99 13.19 -3.98 29.95
C GLY A 99 12.47 -2.63 29.86
N GLU A 100 13.18 -1.53 29.57
CA GLU A 100 12.58 -0.22 29.34
C GLU A 100 12.01 -0.10 27.92
N ASP A 101 10.90 0.62 27.80
CA ASP A 101 10.34 0.96 26.49
C ASP A 101 11.27 1.98 25.82
N PHE A 102 11.56 1.75 24.54
CA PHE A 102 12.28 2.72 23.73
C PHE A 102 11.29 3.63 23.03
N HIS A 103 11.40 4.91 23.23
CA HIS A 103 10.66 5.92 22.47
C HIS A 103 11.44 7.23 22.43
N GLU A 104 11.24 7.95 21.34
CA GLU A 104 11.74 9.30 21.18
C GLU A 104 10.80 10.12 20.29
N ASP A 105 10.78 11.42 20.47
CA ASP A 105 10.13 12.33 19.54
C ASP A 105 11.08 12.62 18.37
N VAL A 106 10.58 12.42 17.15
CA VAL A 106 11.29 12.70 15.92
C VAL A 106 10.67 13.91 15.25
N GLN A 107 11.49 14.86 14.86
CA GLN A 107 11.06 16.06 14.12
C GLN A 107 11.65 16.06 12.72
N PHE A 108 10.81 16.43 11.76
CA PHE A 108 11.19 16.58 10.36
C PHE A 108 10.31 17.63 9.68
N LEU A 109 10.76 18.14 8.55
CA LEU A 109 9.93 18.93 7.65
C LEU A 109 9.29 18.00 6.62
N ARG A 110 7.96 17.92 6.66
CA ARG A 110 7.17 17.25 5.62
C ARG A 110 6.96 18.21 4.47
N ASN A 111 7.33 17.80 3.28
CA ASN A 111 7.19 18.58 2.07
C ASN A 111 6.19 17.90 1.16
N THR A 112 5.24 18.65 0.63
CA THR A 112 4.19 18.12 -0.26
C THR A 112 3.97 19.03 -1.46
N ILE A 113 3.62 18.42 -2.60
CA ILE A 113 3.22 19.14 -3.79
C ILE A 113 2.27 18.30 -4.65
N ALA A 114 1.36 18.98 -5.35
CA ALA A 114 0.54 18.40 -6.40
C ALA A 114 0.99 18.97 -7.76
N LEU A 115 1.53 18.12 -8.61
CA LEU A 115 1.87 18.44 -9.99
C LEU A 115 0.63 18.25 -10.84
N LYS A 116 0.08 19.34 -11.38
CA LYS A 116 -1.18 19.37 -12.13
C LYS A 116 -0.97 19.76 -13.59
N GLY A 117 -1.94 19.41 -14.45
CA GLY A 117 -1.88 19.72 -15.87
C GLY A 117 -0.86 18.89 -16.64
N LEU A 118 -0.51 17.72 -16.10
CA LEU A 118 0.38 16.78 -16.76
C LEU A 118 -0.29 16.15 -17.98
N GLN A 119 0.52 15.66 -18.91
CA GLN A 119 0.04 14.92 -20.08
C GLN A 119 -0.24 13.46 -19.70
N PRO A 120 -1.34 12.86 -20.19
CA PRO A 120 -1.63 11.43 -19.98
C PRO A 120 -0.57 10.53 -20.63
N ASP A 121 -0.43 9.30 -20.09
CA ASP A 121 0.47 8.25 -20.57
C ASP A 121 1.92 8.73 -20.79
N THR A 122 2.40 9.60 -19.92
CA THR A 122 3.66 10.32 -20.12
C THR A 122 4.61 10.08 -18.95
N GLU A 123 5.86 9.76 -19.28
CA GLU A 123 6.95 9.68 -18.30
C GLU A 123 7.56 11.06 -18.05
N TYR A 124 7.70 11.39 -16.79
CA TYR A 124 8.35 12.59 -16.28
C TYR A 124 9.58 12.23 -15.47
N MET A 125 10.55 13.12 -15.46
CA MET A 125 11.67 13.10 -14.53
C MET A 125 11.60 14.30 -13.60
N TYR A 126 12.08 14.13 -12.37
CA TYR A 126 12.06 15.17 -11.36
C TYR A 126 13.22 15.05 -10.39
N SER A 127 13.52 16.15 -9.71
CA SER A 127 14.50 16.22 -8.62
C SER A 127 14.05 17.21 -7.55
N PHE A 128 14.49 17.02 -6.32
CA PHE A 128 14.23 17.92 -5.19
C PHE A 128 15.26 19.06 -5.16
N SER A 129 15.19 19.89 -6.18
CA SER A 129 16.10 21.01 -6.40
C SER A 129 15.33 22.21 -6.97
N ASN A 130 15.86 23.40 -6.81
CA ASN A 130 15.39 24.61 -7.47
C ASN A 130 16.12 24.92 -8.80
N GLU A 131 17.01 24.02 -9.21
CA GLU A 131 17.80 24.12 -10.46
C GLU A 131 17.76 22.77 -11.19
N ALA A 132 18.15 22.76 -12.46
CA ALA A 132 18.33 21.52 -13.21
C ALA A 132 19.35 20.61 -12.49
N PRO A 133 18.98 19.39 -12.12
CA PRO A 133 19.82 18.55 -11.28
C PRO A 133 20.95 17.90 -12.07
N THR A 134 22.03 17.64 -11.38
CA THR A 134 23.13 16.81 -11.88
C THR A 134 23.09 15.37 -11.30
N GLU A 135 22.35 15.18 -10.21
CA GLU A 135 22.25 13.92 -9.45
C GLU A 135 20.83 13.71 -8.89
N ASP A 136 20.53 12.52 -8.40
CA ASP A 136 19.24 12.09 -7.82
C ASP A 136 17.99 12.43 -8.66
N VAL A 137 18.03 12.08 -9.93
CA VAL A 137 16.87 12.17 -10.81
C VAL A 137 15.95 10.98 -10.58
N ARG A 138 14.67 11.27 -10.38
CA ARG A 138 13.60 10.29 -10.18
C ARG A 138 12.57 10.38 -11.28
N TYR A 139 11.70 9.39 -11.35
CA TYR A 139 10.75 9.27 -12.45
C TYR A 139 9.36 8.93 -11.91
N PHE A 140 8.35 9.38 -12.64
CA PHE A 140 6.98 8.86 -12.50
C PHE A 140 6.32 8.80 -13.87
N LYS A 141 5.26 8.02 -13.98
CA LYS A 141 4.43 7.93 -15.17
C LYS A 141 2.98 8.27 -14.81
N THR A 142 2.33 9.12 -15.63
CA THR A 142 0.91 9.40 -15.54
C THR A 142 0.08 8.26 -16.13
N ALA A 143 -1.17 8.09 -15.66
CA ALA A 143 -2.07 7.09 -16.18
C ALA A 143 -2.36 7.30 -17.67
N SER A 144 -2.60 6.20 -18.38
CA SER A 144 -3.08 6.22 -19.75
C SER A 144 -4.56 6.65 -19.82
N GLN A 145 -5.10 6.71 -21.05
CA GLN A 145 -6.53 6.88 -21.32
C GLN A 145 -6.99 5.87 -22.37
N SER A 146 -6.30 4.74 -22.48
CA SER A 146 -6.53 3.73 -23.50
C SER A 146 -7.50 2.62 -23.03
N GLY A 147 -7.81 2.57 -21.76
CA GLY A 147 -8.50 1.46 -21.11
C GLY A 147 -7.61 0.24 -20.87
N ASN A 148 -6.30 0.32 -21.21
CA ASN A 148 -5.37 -0.80 -21.06
C ASN A 148 -4.25 -0.42 -20.08
N TRP A 149 -4.32 -0.97 -18.89
CA TRP A 149 -3.34 -0.74 -17.84
C TRP A 149 -3.19 -1.97 -16.95
N HIS A 150 -2.12 -2.01 -16.15
CA HIS A 150 -1.92 -3.06 -15.17
C HIS A 150 -1.15 -2.55 -13.96
N MET A 151 -1.51 -3.05 -12.79
CA MET A 151 -0.90 -2.68 -11.52
C MET A 151 -0.66 -3.88 -10.62
N GLY A 152 0.39 -3.79 -9.82
CA GLY A 152 0.66 -4.76 -8.77
C GLY A 152 -0.09 -4.38 -7.49
N ILE A 153 -0.58 -5.38 -6.76
CA ILE A 153 -1.27 -5.20 -5.47
C ILE A 153 -0.59 -6.06 -4.42
N ILE A 154 -0.14 -5.41 -3.35
CA ILE A 154 0.46 -6.05 -2.18
C ILE A 154 -0.30 -5.67 -0.92
N SER A 155 -0.13 -6.46 0.14
CA SER A 155 -0.81 -6.25 1.42
C SER A 155 0.00 -6.77 2.58
N ASP A 156 -0.23 -6.20 3.76
CA ASP A 156 0.19 -6.78 5.04
C ASP A 156 1.71 -7.11 5.08
N ILE A 157 2.57 -6.16 4.70
CA ILE A 157 4.03 -6.32 4.72
C ILE A 157 4.55 -6.33 6.15
N HIS A 158 3.98 -5.48 7.02
CA HIS A 158 4.38 -5.32 8.41
C HIS A 158 5.90 -5.09 8.56
N VAL A 159 6.43 -4.09 7.88
CA VAL A 159 7.85 -3.74 8.00
C VAL A 159 8.22 -3.61 9.46
N TYR A 160 9.26 -4.35 9.84
CA TYR A 160 9.72 -4.42 11.21
C TYR A 160 11.22 -4.66 11.22
N ALA A 161 12.00 -3.67 11.63
CA ALA A 161 13.46 -3.71 11.55
C ALA A 161 14.12 -4.99 12.13
N PRO A 162 13.62 -5.56 13.27
CA PRO A 162 14.13 -6.84 13.77
C PRO A 162 13.88 -8.05 12.87
N LEU A 163 12.96 -7.94 11.87
CA LEU A 163 12.59 -9.01 10.95
C LEU A 163 12.70 -8.55 9.48
N PRO A 164 13.91 -8.25 8.99
CA PRO A 164 14.09 -7.69 7.64
C PRO A 164 13.61 -8.63 6.52
N GLY A 165 13.43 -9.92 6.81
CA GLY A 165 12.89 -10.88 5.85
C GLY A 165 11.45 -10.59 5.38
N ARG A 166 10.66 -9.84 6.14
CA ARG A 166 9.31 -9.41 5.73
C ARG A 166 9.36 -8.45 4.56
N GLN A 167 10.12 -7.38 4.70
CA GLN A 167 10.32 -6.39 3.65
C GLN A 167 10.94 -7.02 2.41
N ALA A 168 11.98 -7.85 2.58
CA ALA A 168 12.63 -8.55 1.48
C ALA A 168 11.66 -9.47 0.71
N ALA A 169 10.74 -10.16 1.41
CA ALA A 169 9.73 -11.00 0.77
C ALA A 169 8.75 -10.15 -0.08
N ALA A 170 8.27 -9.02 0.45
CA ALA A 170 7.38 -8.13 -0.29
C ALA A 170 8.07 -7.54 -1.54
N MET A 171 9.32 -7.12 -1.43
CA MET A 171 10.10 -6.63 -2.58
C MET A 171 10.35 -7.74 -3.61
N ALA A 172 10.55 -8.98 -3.17
CA ALA A 172 10.64 -10.12 -4.08
C ALA A 172 9.31 -10.38 -4.80
N MET A 173 8.17 -10.26 -4.12
CA MET A 173 6.86 -10.37 -4.75
C MET A 173 6.62 -9.31 -5.82
N ILE A 174 7.04 -8.06 -5.60
CA ILE A 174 6.91 -7.00 -6.61
C ILE A 174 7.72 -7.36 -7.86
N ARG A 175 8.97 -7.82 -7.70
CA ARG A 175 9.79 -8.30 -8.83
C ARG A 175 9.14 -9.47 -9.58
N GLN A 176 8.52 -10.40 -8.85
CA GLN A 176 7.76 -11.49 -9.47
C GLN A 176 6.58 -10.97 -10.31
N LEU A 177 5.85 -9.96 -9.83
CA LEU A 177 4.77 -9.35 -10.62
C LEU A 177 5.29 -8.64 -11.87
N GLU A 178 6.44 -7.97 -11.78
CA GLU A 178 7.09 -7.33 -12.94
C GLU A 178 7.44 -8.34 -14.03
N GLU A 179 7.88 -9.54 -13.64
CA GLU A 179 8.26 -10.62 -14.57
C GLU A 179 7.05 -11.24 -15.31
N GLN A 180 5.81 -11.02 -14.81
CA GLN A 180 4.60 -11.54 -15.46
C GLN A 180 4.20 -10.74 -16.72
N HIS A 181 4.82 -9.59 -16.96
CA HIS A 181 4.52 -8.73 -18.09
C HIS A 181 5.75 -8.37 -18.91
N THR A 182 5.52 -8.06 -20.20
CA THR A 182 6.57 -7.59 -21.12
C THR A 182 6.90 -6.11 -20.96
N ARG A 183 6.12 -5.38 -20.19
CA ARG A 183 6.31 -3.95 -19.88
C ARG A 183 6.26 -3.72 -18.36
N PRO A 184 6.87 -2.64 -17.85
CA PRO A 184 6.77 -2.29 -16.42
C PRO A 184 5.34 -2.14 -15.96
N LEU A 185 5.07 -2.38 -14.68
CA LEU A 185 3.78 -2.07 -14.06
C LEU A 185 3.49 -0.58 -14.18
N ASP A 186 2.24 -0.22 -14.39
CA ASP A 186 1.85 1.20 -14.53
C ASP A 186 1.75 1.89 -13.17
N MET A 187 1.37 1.15 -12.11
CA MET A 187 1.20 1.65 -10.74
C MET A 187 1.27 0.50 -9.74
N MET A 188 1.49 0.82 -8.49
CA MET A 188 1.36 -0.10 -7.36
C MET A 188 0.24 0.30 -6.42
N LEU A 189 -0.43 -0.69 -5.85
CA LEU A 189 -1.47 -0.53 -4.82
C LEU A 189 -1.09 -1.34 -3.58
N HIS A 190 -1.23 -0.77 -2.40
CA HIS A 190 -1.18 -1.54 -1.15
C HIS A 190 -2.54 -1.53 -0.42
N VAL A 191 -2.83 -2.63 0.25
CA VAL A 191 -4.12 -2.84 0.93
C VAL A 191 -3.98 -2.71 2.46
N GLY A 192 -3.04 -1.88 2.90
CA GLY A 192 -2.79 -1.59 4.32
C GLY A 192 -1.75 -2.49 4.97
N ASP A 193 -1.47 -2.19 6.23
CA ASP A 193 -0.50 -2.86 7.08
C ASP A 193 0.90 -2.92 6.46
N LEU A 194 1.37 -1.77 5.93
CA LEU A 194 2.74 -1.64 5.44
C LEU A 194 3.74 -1.66 6.60
N SER A 195 3.46 -0.95 7.68
CA SER A 195 4.27 -0.94 8.89
C SER A 195 3.73 -1.95 9.91
N ALA A 196 4.59 -2.61 10.67
CA ALA A 196 4.16 -3.42 11.81
C ALA A 196 3.58 -2.56 12.94
N TRP A 197 4.00 -1.29 13.01
CA TRP A 197 3.60 -0.30 14.01
C TRP A 197 3.69 1.07 13.37
N GLY A 198 2.57 1.68 12.98
CA GLY A 198 2.54 3.00 12.35
C GLY A 198 3.25 4.08 13.15
N VAL A 199 3.20 3.97 14.48
CA VAL A 199 3.90 4.83 15.44
C VAL A 199 5.42 4.71 15.38
N SER A 200 5.99 3.66 14.80
CA SER A 200 7.43 3.52 14.63
C SER A 200 7.87 4.24 13.35
N TYR A 201 8.06 5.55 13.46
CA TYR A 201 8.38 6.41 12.33
C TYR A 201 9.55 5.88 11.49
N SER A 202 10.62 5.37 12.11
CA SER A 202 11.82 4.86 11.44
C SER A 202 11.56 3.73 10.44
N PHE A 203 10.43 3.04 10.52
CA PHE A 203 10.06 2.00 9.56
C PHE A 203 9.67 2.57 8.19
N TRP A 204 9.09 3.77 8.15
CA TRP A 204 8.65 4.41 6.93
C TRP A 204 9.80 4.83 6.00
N PRO A 205 10.82 5.59 6.46
CA PRO A 205 12.00 5.88 5.64
C PRO A 205 12.69 4.62 5.11
N THR A 206 12.79 3.58 5.96
CA THR A 206 13.41 2.31 5.57
C THR A 206 12.64 1.63 4.43
N LEU A 207 11.30 1.60 4.51
CA LEU A 207 10.46 1.03 3.47
C LEU A 207 10.52 1.86 2.18
N TYR A 208 10.39 3.18 2.28
CA TYR A 208 10.32 4.06 1.11
C TYR A 208 11.68 4.27 0.43
N ALA A 209 12.78 3.82 1.04
CA ALA A 209 14.09 3.73 0.40
C ALA A 209 14.19 2.59 -0.62
N GLU A 210 13.29 1.59 -0.56
CA GLU A 210 13.27 0.47 -1.51
C GLU A 210 12.99 0.93 -2.94
N GLU A 211 13.63 0.27 -3.91
CA GLU A 211 13.55 0.62 -5.32
C GLU A 211 12.11 0.71 -5.84
N ALA A 212 11.22 -0.18 -5.42
CA ALA A 212 9.83 -0.19 -5.85
C ALA A 212 9.07 1.10 -5.48
N PHE A 213 9.39 1.71 -4.32
CA PHE A 213 8.80 2.98 -3.91
C PHE A 213 9.38 4.18 -4.67
N ARG A 214 10.57 4.04 -5.21
CA ARG A 214 11.20 5.05 -6.07
C ARG A 214 10.75 4.96 -7.54
N LYS A 215 10.34 3.76 -7.96
CA LYS A 215 10.03 3.42 -9.35
C LYS A 215 8.57 3.66 -9.72
N TYR A 216 7.63 3.46 -8.80
CA TYR A 216 6.21 3.49 -9.07
C TYR A 216 5.48 4.61 -8.34
N VAL A 217 4.35 5.01 -8.91
CA VAL A 217 3.29 5.75 -8.20
C VAL A 217 2.53 4.74 -7.34
N TRP A 218 2.24 5.10 -6.10
CA TRP A 218 1.61 4.23 -5.12
C TRP A 218 0.28 4.78 -4.64
N ALA A 219 -0.77 4.00 -4.77
CA ALA A 219 -2.01 4.20 -4.02
C ALA A 219 -2.09 3.20 -2.86
N GLY A 220 -2.88 3.51 -1.84
CA GLY A 220 -3.05 2.57 -0.74
C GLY A 220 -4.05 3.02 0.31
N VAL A 221 -4.43 2.10 1.17
CA VAL A 221 -5.29 2.33 2.33
C VAL A 221 -4.53 2.15 3.62
N ASN A 222 -4.97 2.84 4.66
CA ASN A 222 -4.48 2.69 6.01
C ASN A 222 -4.94 1.35 6.60
N GLY A 223 -4.01 0.55 7.12
CA GLY A 223 -4.31 -0.65 7.88
C GLY A 223 -4.37 -0.40 9.37
N ASN A 224 -4.82 -1.39 10.16
CA ASN A 224 -4.88 -1.23 11.61
C ASN A 224 -3.47 -1.16 12.24
N HIS A 225 -2.46 -1.78 11.63
CA HIS A 225 -1.08 -1.64 12.07
C HIS A 225 -0.49 -0.30 11.71
N ASP A 226 -0.80 0.26 10.54
CA ASP A 226 -0.36 1.60 10.14
C ASP A 226 -0.96 2.70 11.03
N HIS A 227 -2.13 2.43 11.61
CA HIS A 227 -2.87 3.29 12.55
C HIS A 227 -2.54 2.98 14.02
N MET A 228 -1.76 1.96 14.28
CA MET A 228 -1.63 1.37 15.60
C MET A 228 -1.00 2.29 16.63
N THR A 229 -1.62 2.30 17.79
CA THR A 229 -1.44 3.31 18.79
C THR A 229 -1.73 2.83 20.19
N ARG A 230 -1.71 1.54 20.43
CA ARG A 230 -2.20 0.91 21.68
C ARG A 230 -1.75 1.60 22.96
N GLU A 231 -0.59 2.25 23.00
CA GLU A 231 -0.03 2.91 24.16
C GLU A 231 0.06 4.43 24.01
N TYR A 232 0.00 4.96 22.77
CA TYR A 232 0.33 6.34 22.46
C TYR A 232 -0.80 7.15 21.82
N GLY A 233 -1.98 6.57 21.68
CA GLY A 233 -3.16 7.19 21.09
C GLY A 233 -3.26 6.98 19.57
N ALA A 234 -4.46 6.64 19.07
CA ALA A 234 -4.73 6.40 17.68
C ALA A 234 -4.70 7.70 16.88
N SER A 235 -3.98 7.73 15.78
CA SER A 235 -3.97 8.86 14.89
C SER A 235 -3.74 8.46 13.43
N ASN A 236 -4.52 9.02 12.52
CA ASN A 236 -4.26 8.98 11.09
C ASN A 236 -3.01 9.77 10.69
N GLU A 237 -2.42 10.52 11.61
CA GLU A 237 -1.27 11.39 11.32
C GLU A 237 -0.08 10.60 10.81
N PHE A 238 0.19 9.41 11.36
CA PHE A 238 1.31 8.59 10.89
C PHE A 238 1.18 8.27 9.41
N PHE A 239 0.01 7.80 8.97
CA PHE A 239 -0.22 7.48 7.57
C PHE A 239 -0.25 8.73 6.68
N ARG A 240 -0.85 9.82 7.16
CA ARG A 240 -0.90 11.10 6.46
C ARG A 240 0.47 11.74 6.30
N ASN A 241 1.33 11.64 7.32
CA ASN A 241 2.65 12.27 7.30
C ASN A 241 3.60 11.65 6.27
N VAL A 242 3.39 10.41 5.89
CA VAL A 242 4.23 9.69 4.93
C VAL A 242 3.62 9.57 3.52
N ASN A 243 2.43 10.10 3.30
CA ASN A 243 1.73 10.10 2.02
C ASN A 243 1.18 11.49 1.67
N ASN A 244 0.85 11.69 0.40
CA ASN A 244 0.16 12.89 -0.09
C ASN A 244 -1.01 12.48 -0.99
N PHE A 245 -1.97 11.73 -0.45
CA PHE A 245 -3.17 11.32 -1.20
C PHE A 245 -4.11 12.50 -1.47
N PRO A 246 -5.05 12.37 -2.44
CA PRO A 246 -6.07 13.39 -2.70
C PRO A 246 -6.82 13.84 -1.44
N SER A 247 -7.09 15.14 -1.36
CA SER A 247 -7.76 15.76 -0.20
C SER A 247 -9.29 15.79 -0.37
N ASN A 248 -9.87 14.78 -1.05
CA ASN A 248 -11.28 14.70 -1.43
C ASN A 248 -12.08 13.67 -0.61
N GLY A 249 -11.56 13.24 0.54
CA GLY A 249 -12.27 12.42 1.51
C GLY A 249 -13.35 13.19 2.26
N TYR A 250 -14.17 12.48 3.04
CA TYR A 250 -15.18 13.11 3.91
C TYR A 250 -14.55 13.76 5.16
N PRO A 251 -15.28 14.67 5.85
CA PRO A 251 -14.75 15.37 7.00
C PRO A 251 -14.22 14.43 8.09
N GLY A 252 -12.99 14.65 8.54
CA GLY A 252 -12.26 13.80 9.49
C GLY A 252 -11.33 12.80 8.82
N GLU A 253 -11.52 12.51 7.52
CA GLU A 253 -10.77 11.50 6.76
C GLU A 253 -9.99 12.06 5.56
N ILE A 254 -9.85 13.38 5.48
CA ILE A 254 -9.12 14.07 4.41
C ILE A 254 -7.68 13.53 4.29
N GLY A 255 -7.33 13.05 3.09
CA GLY A 255 -6.00 12.50 2.81
C GLY A 255 -5.73 11.11 3.42
N VAL A 256 -6.77 10.43 3.94
CA VAL A 256 -6.69 9.05 4.44
C VAL A 256 -7.73 8.18 3.77
N SER A 257 -9.03 8.56 3.81
CA SER A 257 -10.01 8.09 2.84
C SER A 257 -10.04 9.07 1.68
N TYR A 258 -10.01 8.57 0.46
CA TYR A 258 -9.96 9.38 -0.76
C TYR A 258 -10.44 8.61 -1.97
N HIS A 259 -10.61 9.29 -3.08
CA HIS A 259 -10.87 8.65 -4.37
C HIS A 259 -9.96 9.24 -5.46
N PHE A 260 -9.74 8.46 -6.51
CA PHE A 260 -9.05 8.90 -7.70
C PHE A 260 -9.52 8.12 -8.93
N THR A 261 -9.37 8.72 -10.08
CA THR A 261 -9.56 8.04 -11.36
C THR A 261 -8.22 7.61 -11.95
N TYR A 262 -8.16 6.37 -12.39
CA TYR A 262 -7.04 5.81 -13.12
C TYR A 262 -7.57 5.21 -14.42
N ASP A 263 -7.30 5.89 -15.53
CA ASP A 263 -7.81 5.55 -16.86
C ASP A 263 -9.36 5.38 -16.85
N ASN A 264 -9.88 4.19 -17.05
CA ASN A 264 -11.31 3.88 -17.10
C ASN A 264 -11.89 3.38 -15.76
N ALA A 265 -11.11 3.45 -14.67
CA ALA A 265 -11.54 2.98 -13.36
C ALA A 265 -11.57 4.11 -12.31
N LEU A 266 -12.62 4.09 -11.48
CA LEU A 266 -12.74 4.88 -10.26
C LEU A 266 -12.30 4.01 -9.07
N PHE A 267 -11.28 4.46 -8.34
CA PHE A 267 -10.83 3.85 -7.11
C PHE A 267 -11.36 4.64 -5.91
N ILE A 268 -11.96 3.94 -4.96
CA ILE A 268 -12.44 4.48 -3.68
C ILE A 268 -11.66 3.80 -2.56
N MET A 269 -10.87 4.59 -1.85
CA MET A 269 -9.94 4.15 -0.83
C MET A 269 -10.53 4.46 0.55
N LEU A 270 -10.84 3.43 1.33
CA LEU A 270 -11.57 3.55 2.58
C LEU A 270 -10.70 3.18 3.79
N ASN A 271 -10.66 4.06 4.78
CA ASN A 271 -10.03 3.80 6.06
C ASN A 271 -11.01 3.15 7.05
N ASN A 272 -10.84 1.85 7.31
CA ASN A 272 -11.70 1.12 8.25
C ASN A 272 -11.57 1.59 9.71
N GLU A 273 -10.46 2.24 10.08
CA GLU A 273 -10.21 2.69 11.44
C GLU A 273 -11.19 3.78 11.90
N HIS A 274 -11.79 4.51 10.96
CA HIS A 274 -12.81 5.54 11.19
C HIS A 274 -14.23 5.12 10.75
N MET A 275 -14.56 3.83 10.83
CA MET A 275 -15.89 3.30 10.53
C MET A 275 -16.36 2.34 11.63
N LYS A 276 -15.89 2.53 12.85
CA LYS A 276 -16.18 1.62 13.98
C LYS A 276 -17.53 1.84 14.58
N THR A 277 -18.01 3.07 14.58
CA THR A 277 -19.35 3.42 15.03
C THR A 277 -20.36 3.42 13.87
N PRO A 278 -21.67 3.23 14.14
CA PRO A 278 -22.69 3.35 13.10
C PRO A 278 -22.71 4.70 12.40
N GLU A 279 -22.48 5.80 13.14
CA GLU A 279 -22.45 7.15 12.59
C GLU A 279 -21.27 7.37 11.63
N GLU A 280 -20.08 6.89 11.99
CA GLU A 280 -18.90 6.97 11.14
C GLU A 280 -19.10 6.15 9.85
N LEU A 281 -19.66 4.95 9.98
CA LEU A 281 -19.99 4.09 8.83
C LEU A 281 -20.99 4.78 7.89
N GLU A 282 -22.05 5.39 8.44
CA GLU A 282 -23.05 6.10 7.63
C GLU A 282 -22.43 7.26 6.86
N LYS A 283 -21.53 8.04 7.48
CA LYS A 283 -20.77 9.11 6.80
C LYS A 283 -19.94 8.58 5.65
N ALA A 284 -19.19 7.49 5.87
CA ALA A 284 -18.39 6.85 4.83
C ALA A 284 -19.25 6.30 3.69
N GLN A 285 -20.38 5.69 4.00
CA GLN A 285 -21.32 5.18 3.01
C GLN A 285 -21.97 6.30 2.19
N ALA A 286 -22.38 7.39 2.84
CA ALA A 286 -22.97 8.54 2.15
C ALA A 286 -21.95 9.16 1.18
N TRP A 287 -20.72 9.38 1.63
CA TRP A 287 -19.64 9.87 0.81
C TRP A 287 -19.34 8.93 -0.37
N THR A 288 -19.30 7.62 -0.14
CA THR A 288 -19.06 6.63 -1.21
C THR A 288 -20.13 6.71 -2.30
N ARG A 289 -21.42 6.85 -1.93
CA ARG A 289 -22.51 7.05 -2.90
C ARG A 289 -22.33 8.31 -3.74
N GLU A 290 -21.99 9.42 -3.09
CA GLU A 290 -21.73 10.70 -3.75
C GLU A 290 -20.57 10.59 -4.74
N VAL A 291 -19.46 9.99 -4.32
CA VAL A 291 -18.28 9.80 -5.15
C VAL A 291 -18.62 8.98 -6.41
N ILE A 292 -19.32 7.86 -6.26
CA ILE A 292 -19.70 7.01 -7.41
C ILE A 292 -20.65 7.75 -8.36
N ARG A 293 -21.63 8.48 -7.82
CA ARG A 293 -22.57 9.27 -8.62
C ARG A 293 -21.87 10.36 -9.44
N ASP A 294 -20.92 11.06 -8.82
CA ASP A 294 -20.32 12.27 -9.37
C ASP A 294 -19.07 11.96 -10.25
N ASN A 295 -18.56 10.74 -10.21
CA ASN A 295 -17.39 10.29 -10.97
C ASN A 295 -17.71 9.04 -11.80
N PRO A 296 -18.45 9.17 -12.91
CA PRO A 296 -18.79 8.03 -13.76
C PRO A 296 -17.52 7.40 -14.36
N ALA A 297 -17.40 6.09 -14.24
CA ALA A 297 -16.29 5.30 -14.76
C ALA A 297 -16.77 3.94 -15.29
N THR A 298 -16.00 3.29 -16.14
CA THR A 298 -16.31 1.94 -16.64
C THR A 298 -16.29 0.93 -15.50
N PHE A 299 -15.31 1.07 -14.59
CA PHE A 299 -15.18 0.21 -13.41
C PHE A 299 -15.19 1.03 -12.13
N VAL A 300 -15.85 0.53 -11.11
CA VAL A 300 -15.79 1.05 -9.74
C VAL A 300 -15.13 0.02 -8.85
N ILE A 301 -13.98 0.41 -8.27
CA ILE A 301 -13.14 -0.43 -7.41
C ILE A 301 -13.12 0.18 -6.02
N VAL A 302 -13.52 -0.57 -5.01
CA VAL A 302 -13.44 -0.17 -3.61
C VAL A 302 -12.31 -0.93 -2.94
N VAL A 303 -11.45 -0.22 -2.24
CA VAL A 303 -10.32 -0.79 -1.49
C VAL A 303 -10.45 -0.40 -0.03
N ALA A 304 -10.39 -1.37 0.85
CA ALA A 304 -10.39 -1.19 2.30
C ALA A 304 -9.45 -2.23 2.93
N HIS A 305 -8.95 -1.97 4.13
CA HIS A 305 -8.03 -2.94 4.73
C HIS A 305 -8.73 -4.15 5.33
N TYR A 306 -9.84 -3.94 6.09
CA TYR A 306 -10.50 -5.04 6.79
C TYR A 306 -11.24 -5.98 5.84
N GLN A 307 -11.14 -7.24 6.15
CA GLN A 307 -11.65 -8.38 5.38
C GLN A 307 -13.17 -8.33 5.12
N TRP A 308 -13.59 -8.86 3.99
CA TRP A 308 -15.02 -8.96 3.66
C TRP A 308 -15.73 -10.09 4.39
N PHE A 309 -15.16 -11.29 4.44
CA PHE A 309 -15.86 -12.52 4.86
C PHE A 309 -15.29 -13.22 6.09
N ILE A 310 -14.16 -12.79 6.59
CA ILE A 310 -13.46 -13.47 7.68
C ILE A 310 -13.39 -12.53 8.87
N GLY A 311 -13.69 -13.05 10.05
CA GLY A 311 -13.58 -12.30 11.29
C GLY A 311 -13.77 -13.20 12.49
N ASP A 312 -13.06 -12.90 13.56
CA ASP A 312 -13.08 -13.70 14.80
C ASP A 312 -14.43 -13.64 15.52
N ASP A 313 -15.21 -12.60 15.28
CA ASP A 313 -16.46 -12.33 16.00
C ASP A 313 -17.59 -11.78 15.12
N GLY A 314 -17.43 -11.80 13.80
CA GLY A 314 -18.37 -11.22 12.84
C GLY A 314 -18.39 -9.68 12.82
N ARG A 315 -17.66 -9.00 13.72
CA ARG A 315 -17.58 -7.53 13.75
C ARG A 315 -16.59 -7.00 12.74
N SER A 316 -15.52 -7.75 12.51
CA SER A 316 -14.48 -7.37 11.58
C SER A 316 -14.84 -7.65 10.12
N SER A 317 -15.79 -8.55 9.84
CA SER A 317 -16.29 -8.77 8.48
C SER A 317 -17.05 -7.55 7.95
N GLN A 318 -16.63 -7.04 6.81
CA GLN A 318 -17.20 -5.83 6.23
C GLN A 318 -18.33 -6.10 5.23
N TYR A 319 -18.49 -7.33 4.74
CA TYR A 319 -19.49 -7.68 3.72
C TYR A 319 -20.90 -7.22 4.09
N GLY A 320 -21.40 -7.62 5.27
CA GLY A 320 -22.75 -7.28 5.73
C GLY A 320 -22.98 -5.76 5.93
N ARG A 321 -21.91 -4.97 6.06
CA ARG A 321 -21.98 -3.53 6.24
C ARG A 321 -22.04 -2.77 4.90
N TRP A 322 -21.52 -3.36 3.81
CA TRP A 322 -21.30 -2.66 2.56
C TRP A 322 -22.08 -3.24 1.37
N LYS A 323 -22.52 -4.50 1.43
CA LYS A 323 -23.12 -5.20 0.30
C LYS A 323 -24.31 -4.47 -0.35
N GLU A 324 -25.22 -3.92 0.46
CA GLU A 324 -26.40 -3.22 -0.06
C GLU A 324 -26.02 -1.95 -0.83
N LEU A 325 -25.04 -1.19 -0.32
CA LEU A 325 -24.51 -0.02 -1.01
C LEU A 325 -23.79 -0.43 -2.30
N PHE A 326 -23.00 -1.49 -2.26
CA PHE A 326 -22.26 -1.95 -3.44
C PHE A 326 -23.20 -2.46 -4.53
N ASP A 327 -24.27 -3.14 -4.13
CA ASP A 327 -25.35 -3.56 -5.05
C ASP A 327 -26.09 -2.35 -5.65
N GLU A 328 -26.45 -1.37 -4.81
CA GLU A 328 -27.13 -0.14 -5.22
C GLU A 328 -26.28 0.69 -6.21
N CYS A 329 -25.01 0.88 -5.90
CA CYS A 329 -24.11 1.75 -6.67
C CYS A 329 -23.41 1.01 -7.82
N GLY A 330 -23.53 -0.30 -7.90
CA GLY A 330 -22.93 -1.12 -8.94
C GLY A 330 -21.41 -1.18 -8.84
N VAL A 331 -20.86 -1.39 -7.62
CA VAL A 331 -19.44 -1.64 -7.43
C VAL A 331 -19.03 -2.92 -8.17
N ASP A 332 -17.93 -2.88 -8.90
CA ASP A 332 -17.47 -3.99 -9.71
C ASP A 332 -16.54 -4.92 -8.94
N LEU A 333 -15.63 -4.33 -8.18
CA LEU A 333 -14.57 -5.03 -7.46
C LEU A 333 -14.37 -4.43 -6.08
N ALA A 334 -14.29 -5.27 -5.05
CA ALA A 334 -14.01 -4.88 -3.69
C ALA A 334 -12.80 -5.66 -3.15
N ILE A 335 -11.71 -4.95 -2.83
CA ILE A 335 -10.42 -5.53 -2.42
C ILE A 335 -10.17 -5.24 -0.94
N SER A 336 -9.70 -6.25 -0.20
CA SER A 336 -9.31 -6.13 1.22
C SER A 336 -8.07 -6.95 1.57
N GLY A 337 -7.58 -6.81 2.81
CA GLY A 337 -6.42 -7.51 3.37
C GLY A 337 -6.68 -8.07 4.77
N ASN A 338 -5.79 -7.79 5.72
CA ASN A 338 -5.83 -8.00 7.17
C ASN A 338 -5.68 -9.46 7.66
N ASN A 339 -6.34 -10.43 7.06
CA ASN A 339 -6.32 -11.81 7.57
C ASN A 339 -5.23 -12.71 6.98
N HIS A 340 -4.39 -12.17 6.10
CA HIS A 340 -3.21 -12.84 5.54
C HIS A 340 -3.52 -14.15 4.81
N ILE A 341 -4.69 -14.26 4.22
CA ILE A 341 -5.12 -15.39 3.40
C ILE A 341 -5.84 -14.87 2.16
N TYR A 342 -5.84 -15.67 1.10
CA TYR A 342 -6.60 -15.31 -0.10
C TYR A 342 -7.99 -15.90 -0.06
N VAL A 343 -8.99 -15.06 -0.31
CA VAL A 343 -10.40 -15.45 -0.48
C VAL A 343 -11.00 -14.65 -1.63
N ARG A 344 -11.79 -15.31 -2.45
CA ARG A 344 -12.48 -14.70 -3.57
C ARG A 344 -13.89 -15.25 -3.74
N THR A 345 -14.81 -14.36 -4.15
CA THR A 345 -16.12 -14.72 -4.68
C THR A 345 -16.14 -14.65 -6.21
N ASN A 346 -17.17 -15.16 -6.85
CA ASN A 346 -17.63 -14.66 -8.15
C ASN A 346 -18.42 -13.36 -7.93
N ALA A 347 -19.02 -12.78 -8.96
CA ALA A 347 -19.88 -11.61 -8.79
C ALA A 347 -21.08 -11.97 -7.91
N VAL A 348 -21.31 -11.18 -6.85
CA VAL A 348 -22.38 -11.38 -5.86
C VAL A 348 -23.33 -10.20 -5.88
N TYR A 349 -24.62 -10.47 -6.01
CA TYR A 349 -25.71 -9.50 -5.90
C TYR A 349 -26.83 -10.06 -5.05
N ALA A 350 -27.33 -9.28 -4.08
CA ALA A 350 -28.40 -9.68 -3.15
C ALA A 350 -28.14 -11.06 -2.50
N ASP A 351 -26.93 -11.26 -1.98
CA ASP A 351 -26.45 -12.49 -1.30
C ASP A 351 -26.44 -13.74 -2.22
N LYS A 352 -26.34 -13.56 -3.53
CA LYS A 352 -26.29 -14.67 -4.49
C LYS A 352 -25.23 -14.45 -5.55
N GLU A 353 -24.55 -15.53 -5.92
CA GLU A 353 -23.68 -15.54 -7.09
C GLU A 353 -24.48 -15.25 -8.36
N THR A 354 -23.90 -14.46 -9.26
CA THR A 354 -24.48 -14.08 -10.55
C THR A 354 -23.57 -14.51 -11.70
N ASP A 355 -24.02 -14.30 -12.92
CA ASP A 355 -23.28 -14.56 -14.16
C ASP A 355 -22.24 -13.46 -14.49
N GLY A 356 -22.09 -12.46 -13.61
CA GLY A 356 -21.17 -11.33 -13.78
C GLY A 356 -21.80 -10.10 -14.47
N SER A 357 -23.03 -10.18 -14.96
CA SER A 357 -23.75 -9.03 -15.54
C SER A 357 -24.12 -7.98 -14.48
N GLN A 358 -24.13 -8.36 -13.24
CA GLN A 358 -24.36 -7.51 -12.07
C GLN A 358 -23.64 -8.07 -10.84
N GLY A 359 -23.55 -7.27 -9.78
CA GLY A 359 -22.96 -7.67 -8.50
C GLY A 359 -21.47 -7.37 -8.40
N THR A 360 -20.90 -7.53 -7.23
CA THR A 360 -19.52 -7.21 -6.87
C THR A 360 -18.69 -8.48 -6.73
N VAL A 361 -17.48 -8.50 -7.30
CA VAL A 361 -16.46 -9.50 -6.97
C VAL A 361 -15.70 -9.04 -5.74
N TYR A 362 -15.68 -9.84 -4.70
CA TYR A 362 -14.96 -9.56 -3.46
C TYR A 362 -13.66 -10.35 -3.43
N ILE A 363 -12.57 -9.64 -3.15
CA ILE A 363 -11.22 -10.19 -3.03
C ILE A 363 -10.68 -9.85 -1.65
N GLN A 364 -10.12 -10.83 -1.00
CA GLN A 364 -9.29 -10.65 0.18
C GLN A 364 -7.87 -11.11 -0.17
N THR A 365 -6.92 -10.18 -0.08
CA THR A 365 -5.52 -10.42 -0.45
C THR A 365 -4.78 -11.21 0.63
N PRO A 366 -3.82 -12.06 0.25
CA PRO A 366 -2.92 -12.66 1.22
C PRO A 366 -1.88 -11.62 1.68
N SER A 367 -1.14 -11.96 2.73
CA SER A 367 0.06 -11.20 3.10
C SER A 367 1.14 -11.31 2.03
N SER A 368 1.85 -10.23 1.81
CA SER A 368 3.05 -10.20 0.97
C SER A 368 4.34 -10.32 1.80
N ASP A 369 4.23 -10.48 3.11
CA ASP A 369 5.34 -10.73 4.01
C ASP A 369 5.61 -12.24 4.18
N ASN A 370 6.74 -12.58 4.80
CA ASN A 370 7.11 -13.95 5.12
C ASN A 370 6.92 -14.22 6.62
N GLY A 371 6.01 -15.13 6.94
CA GLY A 371 5.84 -15.66 8.30
C GLY A 371 4.58 -15.23 9.04
N ARG A 372 3.68 -14.46 8.41
CA ARG A 372 2.41 -14.04 9.01
C ARG A 372 1.17 -14.69 8.41
N GLY A 373 1.32 -15.49 7.38
CA GLY A 373 0.21 -16.23 6.80
C GLY A 373 -0.54 -17.09 7.83
N ARG A 374 -1.83 -17.28 7.61
CA ARG A 374 -2.71 -18.04 8.51
C ARG A 374 -3.37 -19.20 7.78
N THR A 375 -3.97 -20.11 8.54
CA THR A 375 -4.89 -21.12 8.04
C THR A 375 -6.32 -20.59 8.11
N PHE A 376 -7.24 -21.19 7.35
CA PHE A 376 -8.64 -20.74 7.34
C PHE A 376 -9.37 -20.94 8.67
N GLY A 377 -9.09 -22.02 9.40
CA GLY A 377 -9.80 -22.33 10.65
C GLY A 377 -11.32 -22.27 10.50
N ASP A 378 -12.03 -21.96 11.60
CA ASP A 378 -13.49 -21.82 11.65
C ASP A 378 -13.98 -20.38 11.45
N LEU A 379 -13.12 -19.50 10.92
CA LEU A 379 -13.35 -18.04 10.87
C LEU A 379 -14.15 -17.56 9.67
N LEU A 380 -14.53 -18.46 8.74
CA LEU A 380 -15.20 -18.08 7.51
C LEU A 380 -16.71 -17.86 7.71
N HIS A 381 -17.18 -16.65 7.47
CA HIS A 381 -18.60 -16.32 7.34
C HIS A 381 -19.01 -16.34 5.87
N ASN A 382 -20.30 -16.56 5.59
CA ASN A 382 -20.87 -16.59 4.24
C ASN A 382 -20.13 -17.53 3.27
N GLN A 383 -19.76 -18.71 3.74
CA GLN A 383 -18.95 -19.68 2.99
C GLN A 383 -19.56 -20.05 1.63
N ASP A 384 -20.88 -20.00 1.51
CA ASP A 384 -21.61 -20.32 0.27
C ASP A 384 -21.31 -19.34 -0.87
N LEU A 385 -20.86 -18.11 -0.55
CA LEU A 385 -20.45 -17.10 -1.51
C LEU A 385 -18.98 -17.22 -1.92
N ILE A 386 -18.17 -17.93 -1.12
CA ILE A 386 -16.73 -18.07 -1.37
C ILE A 386 -16.51 -19.10 -2.47
N ARG A 387 -15.92 -18.66 -3.58
CA ARG A 387 -15.61 -19.50 -4.73
C ARG A 387 -14.25 -20.12 -4.69
N PHE A 388 -13.27 -19.38 -4.21
CA PHE A 388 -11.89 -19.85 -4.11
C PHE A 388 -11.22 -19.31 -2.85
N ARG A 389 -10.31 -20.09 -2.29
CA ARG A 389 -9.50 -19.73 -1.14
C ARG A 389 -8.13 -20.39 -1.21
N TRP A 390 -7.11 -19.68 -0.77
CA TRP A 390 -5.74 -20.19 -0.75
C TRP A 390 -4.97 -19.69 0.46
N THR A 391 -4.17 -20.58 1.02
CA THR A 391 -3.17 -20.30 2.05
C THR A 391 -2.13 -21.42 2.08
N GLU A 392 -0.91 -21.06 2.42
CA GLU A 392 0.20 -21.99 2.77
C GLU A 392 0.53 -21.90 4.27
N GLY A 393 -0.46 -21.57 5.11
CA GLY A 393 -0.28 -21.37 6.54
C GLY A 393 0.65 -20.19 6.81
N SER A 394 1.57 -20.33 7.78
CA SER A 394 2.51 -19.25 8.14
C SER A 394 3.48 -18.84 7.02
N GLN A 395 3.57 -19.63 5.96
CA GLN A 395 4.45 -19.37 4.82
C GLN A 395 3.71 -18.77 3.62
N THR A 396 2.45 -18.38 3.78
CA THR A 396 1.68 -17.72 2.72
C THR A 396 2.35 -16.40 2.36
N VAL A 397 2.82 -16.31 1.12
CA VAL A 397 3.34 -15.10 0.51
C VAL A 397 2.74 -14.99 -0.88
N GLY A 398 1.97 -13.95 -1.13
CA GLY A 398 1.32 -13.75 -2.41
C GLY A 398 1.07 -12.28 -2.70
N ALA A 399 0.84 -12.00 -3.97
CA ALA A 399 0.46 -10.68 -4.46
C ALA A 399 -0.47 -10.82 -5.68
N LEU A 400 -1.19 -9.77 -6.00
CA LEU A 400 -2.12 -9.75 -7.12
C LEU A 400 -1.59 -8.89 -8.26
N LEU A 401 -1.86 -9.33 -9.48
CA LEU A 401 -1.73 -8.52 -10.67
C LEU A 401 -3.12 -8.20 -11.19
N LEU A 402 -3.45 -6.91 -11.25
CA LEU A 402 -4.69 -6.41 -11.81
C LEU A 402 -4.43 -5.86 -13.21
N ASN A 403 -5.03 -6.50 -14.21
CA ASN A 403 -5.00 -6.08 -15.60
C ASN A 403 -6.36 -5.53 -16.00
N ALA A 404 -6.37 -4.43 -16.74
CA ALA A 404 -7.58 -3.88 -17.33
C ALA A 404 -7.49 -3.85 -18.85
N ASP A 405 -8.63 -4.09 -19.46
CA ASP A 405 -8.95 -3.71 -20.84
C ASP A 405 -10.26 -2.91 -20.85
N PRO A 406 -10.73 -2.39 -21.99
CA PRO A 406 -11.97 -1.61 -22.02
C PRO A 406 -13.22 -2.33 -21.51
N LYS A 407 -13.22 -3.66 -21.38
CA LYS A 407 -14.38 -4.47 -21.03
C LYS A 407 -14.18 -5.33 -19.79
N HIS A 408 -12.94 -5.58 -19.38
CA HIS A 408 -12.65 -6.52 -18.30
C HIS A 408 -11.60 -5.96 -17.34
N LEU A 409 -11.76 -6.30 -16.06
CA LEU A 409 -10.66 -6.36 -15.11
C LEU A 409 -10.32 -7.83 -14.90
N THR A 410 -9.03 -8.17 -14.96
CA THR A 410 -8.56 -9.52 -14.67
C THR A 410 -7.58 -9.47 -13.52
N LEU A 411 -7.92 -10.13 -12.40
CA LEU A 411 -7.03 -10.29 -11.26
C LEU A 411 -6.43 -11.68 -11.28
N THR A 412 -5.12 -11.74 -11.14
CA THR A 412 -4.37 -13.00 -10.99
C THR A 412 -3.60 -12.98 -9.70
N LEU A 413 -3.81 -13.99 -8.85
CA LEU A 413 -2.99 -14.22 -7.67
C LEU A 413 -1.73 -15.00 -8.07
N TYR A 414 -0.58 -14.47 -7.68
CA TYR A 414 0.71 -15.16 -7.78
C TYR A 414 1.26 -15.47 -6.40
N ASP A 415 1.86 -16.65 -6.26
CA ASP A 415 2.63 -17.02 -5.08
C ASP A 415 4.08 -16.48 -5.16
N ARG A 416 4.87 -16.73 -4.10
CA ARG A 416 6.28 -16.33 -4.03
C ARG A 416 7.20 -16.95 -5.09
N HIS A 417 6.72 -17.96 -5.82
CA HIS A 417 7.47 -18.64 -6.89
C HIS A 417 7.05 -18.15 -8.29
N GLY A 418 6.16 -17.16 -8.35
CA GLY A 418 5.61 -16.66 -9.62
C GLY A 418 4.57 -17.59 -10.25
N GLN A 419 4.07 -18.57 -9.48
CA GLN A 419 3.02 -19.45 -9.97
C GLN A 419 1.67 -18.76 -9.84
N ALA A 420 0.88 -18.75 -10.92
CA ALA A 420 -0.49 -18.30 -10.88
C ALA A 420 -1.34 -19.33 -10.11
N ILE A 421 -1.93 -18.89 -9.00
CA ILE A 421 -2.73 -19.72 -8.08
C ILE A 421 -4.21 -19.62 -8.42
N ASP A 422 -4.70 -18.43 -8.74
CA ASP A 422 -6.09 -18.18 -9.10
C ASP A 422 -6.20 -17.00 -10.05
N GLN A 423 -7.27 -16.97 -10.81
CA GLN A 423 -7.61 -15.87 -11.69
C GLN A 423 -9.11 -15.63 -11.72
N VAL A 424 -9.51 -14.38 -11.76
CA VAL A 424 -10.92 -13.97 -11.94
C VAL A 424 -11.00 -12.80 -12.90
N SER A 425 -12.05 -12.79 -13.72
CA SER A 425 -12.38 -11.69 -14.61
C SER A 425 -13.67 -11.03 -14.17
N VAL A 426 -13.67 -9.70 -14.18
CA VAL A 426 -14.81 -8.83 -13.84
C VAL A 426 -15.22 -8.10 -15.12
N LEU A 427 -16.48 -8.26 -15.52
CA LEU A 427 -17.03 -7.60 -16.70
C LEU A 427 -17.37 -6.14 -16.42
N ALA A 428 -17.15 -5.27 -17.40
CA ALA A 428 -17.71 -3.92 -17.38
C ALA A 428 -19.23 -3.97 -17.45
N LYS A 429 -19.91 -3.24 -16.55
CA LYS A 429 -21.38 -3.19 -16.47
C LYS A 429 -21.95 -1.85 -16.98
N ARG A 430 -21.09 -0.91 -17.34
CA ARG A 430 -21.42 0.46 -17.76
C ARG A 430 -20.90 0.73 -19.16
#